data_0c9397f2513dd050e78c3c832ca59765
#
_entry.id   0c9397f2513dd050e78c3c832ca59765
#
_cell.length_a   1.000
_cell.length_b   1.000
_cell.length_c   1.000
_cell.angle_alpha   90.00
_cell.angle_beta   90.00
_cell.angle_gamma   90.00
#
_symmetry.space_group_name_H-M   'P 1'
#
loop_
_entity.id
_entity.type
_entity.pdbx_description
1 polymer ?
#
loop_
_entity_poly.entity_id
_entity_poly.type
_entity_poly.pdbx_seq_one_letter_code
_entity_poly.pdbx_strand_id
1 'polypeptide(L)'
;MNQTLRTGVWIGALCVAWTLVMGFTGWYKDPALVNAFFLVILVEVALLAVGLRKTAATQGYGRQVLTGTLMAVVAAAIIFCGSLLFTTVAFPSYFQDVRAAQEEMLRAAGKTPAEIEAAVQAAAAGQTPLANALAGVAGTLVTGLLASLVIAAFHRKR
;
A
#
# COMPACT_ATOMS: atom_id res chain seq x y z
N MET A 1 15.94 11.21 16.15
CA MET A 1 14.86 10.36 15.64
C MET A 1 15.35 8.91 15.66
N ASN A 2 14.67 8.01 16.37
CA ASN A 2 15.13 6.63 16.47
C ASN A 2 14.98 5.89 15.11
N GLN A 3 15.70 4.76 14.94
CA GLN A 3 15.74 4.02 13.69
C GLN A 3 14.35 3.56 13.24
N THR A 4 13.49 3.15 14.17
CA THR A 4 12.11 2.70 13.92
C THR A 4 11.29 3.79 13.25
N LEU A 5 11.24 4.98 13.85
CA LEU A 5 10.51 6.12 13.31
C LEU A 5 11.04 6.55 11.95
N ARG A 6 12.38 6.63 11.81
CA ARG A 6 13.01 7.04 10.55
C ARG A 6 12.68 6.06 9.40
N THR A 7 12.75 4.74 9.66
CA THR A 7 12.43 3.74 8.65
C THR A 7 10.95 3.78 8.28
N GLY A 8 10.04 3.86 9.25
CA GLY A 8 8.60 3.97 8.98
C GLY A 8 8.24 5.22 8.18
N VAL A 9 8.87 6.36 8.47
CA VAL A 9 8.68 7.60 7.68
C VAL A 9 9.13 7.41 6.23
N TRP A 10 10.29 6.79 5.99
CA TRP A 10 10.75 6.54 4.64
C TRP A 10 9.84 5.58 3.87
N ILE A 11 9.35 4.51 4.51
CA ILE A 11 8.38 3.59 3.90
C ILE A 11 7.14 4.36 3.47
N GLY A 12 6.49 5.07 4.39
CA GLY A 12 5.28 5.83 4.11
C GLY A 12 5.48 6.89 3.03
N ALA A 13 6.57 7.67 3.12
CA ALA A 13 6.86 8.73 2.15
C ALA A 13 7.08 8.19 0.73
N LEU A 14 7.84 7.08 0.58
CA LEU A 14 8.09 6.48 -0.72
C LEU A 14 6.84 5.81 -1.31
N CYS A 15 6.01 5.18 -0.47
CA CYS A 15 4.72 4.64 -0.93
C CYS A 15 3.79 5.75 -1.42
N VAL A 16 3.68 6.86 -0.70
CA VAL A 16 2.88 8.02 -1.12
C VAL A 16 3.47 8.65 -2.39
N ALA A 17 4.78 8.82 -2.47
CA ALA A 17 5.44 9.34 -3.67
C ALA A 17 5.16 8.46 -4.90
N TRP A 18 5.22 7.13 -4.75
CA TRP A 18 4.87 6.18 -5.81
C TRP A 18 3.42 6.32 -6.25
N THR A 19 2.49 6.42 -5.30
CA THR A 19 1.07 6.64 -5.60
C THR A 19 0.86 7.94 -6.39
N LEU A 20 1.57 9.01 -6.03
CA LEU A 20 1.55 10.26 -6.80
C LEU A 20 2.12 10.09 -8.21
N VAL A 21 3.21 9.34 -8.39
CA VAL A 21 3.75 9.02 -9.72
C VAL A 21 2.68 8.32 -10.56
N MET A 22 2.00 7.30 -10.03
CA MET A 22 0.92 6.62 -10.73
C MET A 22 -0.26 7.56 -11.06
N GLY A 23 -0.56 8.50 -10.19
CA GLY A 23 -1.58 9.52 -10.40
C GLY A 23 -1.21 10.45 -11.57
N PHE A 24 -0.03 11.07 -11.53
CA PHE A 24 0.42 12.01 -12.55
C PHE A 24 0.69 11.36 -13.91
N THR A 25 1.13 10.11 -13.94
CA THR A 25 1.35 9.36 -15.19
C THR A 25 0.07 8.78 -15.76
N GLY A 26 -1.00 8.70 -14.96
CA GLY A 26 -2.25 8.06 -15.36
C GLY A 26 -2.21 6.52 -15.39
N TRP A 27 -1.14 5.91 -14.89
CA TRP A 27 -0.95 4.45 -14.91
C TRP A 27 -2.05 3.68 -14.18
N TYR A 28 -2.73 4.30 -13.23
CA TYR A 28 -3.88 3.69 -12.53
C TYR A 28 -5.11 3.47 -13.44
N LYS A 29 -5.15 4.12 -14.62
CA LYS A 29 -6.20 3.95 -15.63
C LYS A 29 -5.88 2.86 -16.65
N ASP A 30 -4.62 2.48 -16.79
CA ASP A 30 -4.15 1.53 -17.78
C ASP A 30 -4.20 0.10 -17.20
N PRO A 31 -4.98 -0.84 -17.80
CA PRO A 31 -5.08 -2.22 -17.33
C PRO A 31 -3.74 -2.97 -17.28
N ALA A 32 -2.76 -2.62 -18.12
CA ALA A 32 -1.44 -3.24 -18.12
C ALA A 32 -0.55 -2.69 -17.00
N LEU A 33 -0.71 -1.40 -16.66
CA LEU A 33 0.17 -0.68 -15.73
C LEU A 33 -0.40 -0.56 -14.32
N VAL A 34 -1.71 -0.78 -14.12
CA VAL A 34 -2.35 -0.69 -12.80
C VAL A 34 -1.67 -1.63 -11.77
N ASN A 35 -1.16 -2.77 -12.20
CA ASN A 35 -0.45 -3.72 -11.34
C ASN A 35 0.90 -3.17 -10.84
N ALA A 36 1.45 -2.11 -11.45
CA ALA A 36 2.63 -1.43 -10.95
C ALA A 36 2.39 -0.80 -9.56
N PHE A 37 1.12 -0.64 -9.15
CA PHE A 37 0.77 -0.24 -7.78
C PHE A 37 1.39 -1.18 -6.73
N PHE A 38 1.45 -2.49 -7.00
CA PHE A 38 2.01 -3.47 -6.06
C PHE A 38 3.53 -3.34 -5.83
N LEU A 39 4.24 -2.50 -6.59
CA LEU A 39 5.64 -2.17 -6.30
C LEU A 39 5.81 -1.54 -4.90
N VAL A 40 4.77 -0.90 -4.34
CA VAL A 40 4.81 -0.39 -2.95
C VAL A 40 5.11 -1.50 -1.94
N ILE A 41 4.64 -2.73 -2.18
CA ILE A 41 4.90 -3.89 -1.30
C ILE A 41 6.40 -4.22 -1.30
N LEU A 42 7.03 -4.21 -2.48
CA LEU A 42 8.47 -4.45 -2.59
C LEU A 42 9.28 -3.35 -1.89
N VAL A 43 8.88 -2.10 -2.03
CA VAL A 43 9.49 -0.96 -1.34
C VAL A 43 9.37 -1.12 0.18
N GLU A 44 8.19 -1.46 0.67
CA GLU A 44 7.94 -1.67 2.11
C GLU A 44 8.81 -2.79 2.66
N VAL A 45 8.80 -3.98 2.03
CA VAL A 45 9.57 -5.15 2.47
C VAL A 45 11.07 -4.88 2.42
N ALA A 46 11.57 -4.23 1.37
CA ALA A 46 13.00 -3.89 1.25
C ALA A 46 13.46 -2.94 2.35
N LEU A 47 12.69 -1.88 2.62
CA LEU A 47 13.05 -0.91 3.65
C LEU A 47 12.90 -1.50 5.06
N LEU A 48 11.90 -2.35 5.30
CA LEU A 48 11.79 -3.12 6.55
C LEU A 48 13.01 -4.00 6.75
N ALA A 49 13.46 -4.71 5.72
CA ALA A 49 14.66 -5.56 5.79
C ALA A 49 15.90 -4.74 6.14
N VAL A 50 16.10 -3.59 5.51
CA VAL A 50 17.20 -2.67 5.82
C VAL A 50 17.09 -2.12 7.25
N GLY A 51 15.89 -1.73 7.67
CA GLY A 51 15.64 -1.19 9.01
C GLY A 51 15.90 -2.23 10.11
N LEU A 52 15.38 -3.45 9.94
CA LEU A 52 15.53 -4.55 10.89
C LEU A 52 16.96 -5.08 10.96
N ARG A 53 17.70 -5.12 9.85
CA ARG A 53 19.14 -5.45 9.88
C ARG A 53 19.94 -4.57 10.82
N LYS A 54 19.62 -3.28 10.90
CA LYS A 54 20.32 -2.33 11.78
C LYS A 54 20.06 -2.56 13.26
N THR A 55 18.97 -3.24 13.60
CA THR A 55 18.60 -3.56 15.00
C THR A 55 18.86 -5.02 15.37
N ALA A 56 19.20 -5.87 14.40
CA ALA A 56 19.38 -7.31 14.57
C ALA A 56 20.46 -7.68 15.57
N ALA A 57 21.52 -6.87 15.68
CA ALA A 57 22.63 -7.14 16.60
C ALA A 57 22.24 -7.03 18.09
N THR A 58 21.22 -6.23 18.41
CA THR A 58 20.83 -5.87 19.77
C THR A 58 19.47 -6.38 20.20
N GLN A 59 18.68 -6.94 19.27
CA GLN A 59 17.29 -7.34 19.51
C GLN A 59 17.08 -8.82 19.22
N GLY A 60 16.42 -9.52 20.15
CA GLY A 60 15.91 -10.88 19.92
C GLY A 60 14.71 -10.89 18.96
N TYR A 61 14.29 -12.08 18.53
CA TYR A 61 13.23 -12.31 17.54
C TYR A 61 11.96 -11.50 17.80
N GLY A 62 11.33 -11.70 18.97
CA GLY A 62 10.06 -11.02 19.28
C GLY A 62 10.18 -9.49 19.27
N ARG A 63 11.33 -8.96 19.74
CA ARG A 63 11.59 -7.52 19.75
C ARG A 63 11.82 -6.98 18.34
N GLN A 64 12.44 -7.77 17.45
CA GLN A 64 12.56 -7.41 16.04
C GLN A 64 11.20 -7.36 15.33
N VAL A 65 10.34 -8.37 15.56
CA VAL A 65 8.97 -8.39 15.02
C VAL A 65 8.21 -7.15 15.49
N LEU A 66 8.25 -6.84 16.79
CA LEU A 66 7.61 -5.64 17.33
C LEU A 66 8.18 -4.36 16.68
N THR A 67 9.49 -4.28 16.54
CA THR A 67 10.14 -3.11 15.91
C THR A 67 9.70 -2.92 14.46
N GLY A 68 9.65 -4.00 13.66
CA GLY A 68 9.17 -3.93 12.27
C GLY A 68 7.68 -3.58 12.17
N THR A 69 6.85 -4.14 13.05
CA THR A 69 5.43 -3.77 13.13
C THR A 69 5.25 -2.29 13.49
N LEU A 70 6.04 -1.75 14.41
CA LEU A 70 6.01 -0.32 14.73
C LEU A 70 6.47 0.56 13.55
N MET A 71 7.44 0.10 12.76
CA MET A 71 7.81 0.77 11.49
C MET A 71 6.62 0.82 10.53
N ALA A 72 5.88 -0.30 10.39
CA ALA A 72 4.70 -0.37 9.55
C ALA A 72 3.55 0.52 10.07
N VAL A 73 3.35 0.63 11.39
CA VAL A 73 2.35 1.55 11.98
C VAL A 73 2.66 3.01 11.62
N VAL A 74 3.92 3.41 11.72
CA VAL A 74 4.33 4.77 11.32
C VAL A 74 4.11 5.00 9.82
N ALA A 75 4.47 4.03 8.99
CA ALA A 75 4.23 4.08 7.54
C ALA A 75 2.73 4.17 7.21
N ALA A 76 1.91 3.35 7.87
CA ALA A 76 0.47 3.30 7.69
C ALA A 76 -0.21 4.65 8.01
N ALA A 77 0.24 5.35 9.05
CA ALA A 77 -0.28 6.68 9.37
C ALA A 77 0.01 7.71 8.25
N ILE A 78 1.21 7.65 7.66
CA ILE A 78 1.59 8.52 6.54
C ILE A 78 0.80 8.15 5.28
N ILE A 79 0.67 6.85 4.99
CA ILE A 79 -0.09 6.34 3.85
C ILE A 79 -1.57 6.72 3.98
N PHE A 80 -2.15 6.66 5.18
CA PHE A 80 -3.51 7.12 5.43
C PHE A 80 -3.72 8.57 5.02
N CYS A 81 -2.89 9.48 5.54
CA CYS A 81 -2.96 10.90 5.21
C CYS A 81 -2.68 11.15 3.72
N GLY A 82 -1.67 10.49 3.17
CA GLY A 82 -1.30 10.58 1.75
C GLY A 82 -2.42 10.09 0.83
N SER A 83 -3.08 8.99 1.16
CA SER A 83 -4.21 8.44 0.40
C SER A 83 -5.42 9.36 0.40
N LEU A 84 -5.75 9.96 1.56
CA LEU A 84 -6.82 10.96 1.64
C LEU A 84 -6.49 12.19 0.79
N LEU A 85 -5.28 12.75 0.92
CA LEU A 85 -4.86 13.88 0.11
C LEU A 85 -4.86 13.56 -1.38
N PHE A 86 -4.41 12.37 -1.75
CA PHE A 86 -4.40 11.91 -3.14
C PHE A 86 -5.81 11.89 -3.73
N THR A 87 -6.76 11.25 -3.05
CA THR A 87 -8.12 11.01 -3.58
C THR A 87 -9.08 12.19 -3.40
N THR A 88 -8.79 13.14 -2.49
CA THR A 88 -9.68 14.28 -2.23
C THR A 88 -9.16 15.60 -2.81
N VAL A 89 -7.84 15.75 -2.92
CA VAL A 89 -7.22 17.01 -3.32
C VAL A 89 -6.50 16.89 -4.66
N ALA A 90 -5.57 15.93 -4.77
CA ALA A 90 -4.72 15.82 -5.96
C ALA A 90 -5.48 15.23 -7.16
N PHE A 91 -6.29 14.20 -6.92
CA PHE A 91 -7.04 13.48 -7.96
C PHE A 91 -8.49 13.22 -7.52
N PRO A 92 -9.35 14.24 -7.43
CA PRO A 92 -10.74 14.11 -6.95
C PRO A 92 -11.61 13.23 -7.87
N SER A 93 -11.23 13.10 -9.15
CA SER A 93 -11.89 12.19 -10.12
C SER A 93 -11.40 10.74 -10.05
N TYR A 94 -10.41 10.42 -9.19
CA TYR A 94 -9.75 9.12 -9.15
C TYR A 94 -10.73 7.93 -9.18
N PHE A 95 -11.76 7.93 -8.33
CA PHE A 95 -12.71 6.82 -8.28
C PHE A 95 -13.63 6.76 -9.50
N GLN A 96 -13.93 7.89 -10.12
CA GLN A 96 -14.69 7.93 -11.39
C GLN A 96 -13.87 7.31 -12.51
N ASP A 97 -12.60 7.69 -12.61
CA ASP A 97 -11.67 7.16 -13.59
C ASP A 97 -11.46 5.64 -13.43
N VAL A 98 -11.28 5.18 -12.18
CA VAL A 98 -11.13 3.74 -11.87
C VAL A 98 -12.39 2.96 -12.26
N ARG A 99 -13.59 3.49 -12.01
CA ARG A 99 -14.85 2.86 -12.43
C ARG A 99 -14.95 2.78 -13.95
N ALA A 100 -14.64 3.85 -14.66
CA ALA A 100 -14.67 3.87 -16.11
C ALA A 100 -13.70 2.84 -16.71
N ALA A 101 -12.47 2.75 -16.19
CA ALA A 101 -11.49 1.75 -16.59
C ALA A 101 -11.96 0.31 -16.29
N GLN A 102 -12.60 0.10 -15.14
CA GLN A 102 -13.16 -1.21 -14.76
C GLN A 102 -14.30 -1.62 -15.69
N GLU A 103 -15.21 -0.70 -16.02
CA GLU A 103 -16.29 -0.97 -16.97
C GLU A 103 -15.74 -1.35 -18.34
N GLU A 104 -14.73 -0.63 -18.83
CA GLU A 104 -14.11 -0.90 -20.13
C GLU A 104 -13.43 -2.30 -20.13
N MET A 105 -12.70 -2.65 -19.07
CA MET A 105 -12.12 -3.98 -18.92
C MET A 105 -13.18 -5.09 -18.95
N LEU A 106 -14.30 -4.90 -18.23
CA LEU A 106 -15.37 -5.89 -18.19
C LEU A 106 -16.08 -6.02 -19.55
N ARG A 107 -16.25 -4.91 -20.28
CA ARG A 107 -16.78 -4.94 -21.67
C ARG A 107 -15.82 -5.68 -22.60
N ALA A 108 -14.52 -5.41 -22.52
CA ALA A 108 -13.53 -6.11 -23.31
C ALA A 108 -13.47 -7.61 -23.00
N ALA A 109 -13.78 -8.00 -21.75
CA ALA A 109 -13.92 -9.39 -21.33
C ALA A 109 -15.23 -10.07 -21.75
N GLY A 110 -16.10 -9.37 -22.52
CA GLY A 110 -17.36 -9.91 -23.03
C GLY A 110 -18.48 -10.01 -21.99
N LYS A 111 -18.38 -9.27 -20.87
CA LYS A 111 -19.42 -9.24 -19.85
C LYS A 111 -20.66 -8.50 -20.32
N THR A 112 -21.83 -9.00 -19.89
CA THR A 112 -23.12 -8.35 -20.19
C THR A 112 -23.27 -7.03 -19.40
N PRO A 113 -24.10 -6.10 -19.86
CA PRO A 113 -24.36 -4.84 -19.14
C PRO A 113 -24.81 -5.05 -17.70
N ALA A 114 -25.64 -6.07 -17.43
CA ALA A 114 -26.10 -6.40 -16.08
C ALA A 114 -24.97 -6.91 -15.17
N GLU A 115 -24.04 -7.73 -15.69
CA GLU A 115 -22.87 -8.19 -14.94
C GLU A 115 -21.92 -7.03 -14.64
N ILE A 116 -21.74 -6.10 -15.58
CA ILE A 116 -20.91 -4.90 -15.41
C ILE A 116 -21.50 -4.03 -14.29
N GLU A 117 -22.79 -3.73 -14.36
CA GLU A 117 -23.47 -2.92 -13.35
C GLU A 117 -23.37 -3.56 -11.96
N ALA A 118 -23.62 -4.87 -11.84
CA ALA A 118 -23.49 -5.60 -10.59
C ALA A 118 -22.06 -5.55 -10.02
N ALA A 119 -21.04 -5.70 -10.88
CA ALA A 119 -19.64 -5.64 -10.45
C ALA A 119 -19.24 -4.23 -9.97
N VAL A 120 -19.67 -3.19 -10.69
CA VAL A 120 -19.41 -1.79 -10.32
C VAL A 120 -20.10 -1.42 -9.01
N GLN A 121 -21.35 -1.84 -8.81
CA GLN A 121 -22.07 -1.63 -7.55
C GLN A 121 -21.41 -2.35 -6.38
N ALA A 122 -20.98 -3.59 -6.58
CA ALA A 122 -20.25 -4.34 -5.54
C ALA A 122 -18.94 -3.67 -5.12
N ALA A 123 -18.23 -3.05 -6.08
CA ALA A 123 -16.98 -2.33 -5.82
C ALA A 123 -17.20 -0.95 -5.17
N ALA A 124 -18.37 -0.36 -5.31
CA ALA A 124 -18.63 1.05 -4.91
C ALA A 124 -18.35 1.33 -3.43
N ALA A 125 -18.65 0.38 -2.53
CA ALA A 125 -18.38 0.53 -1.09
C ALA A 125 -16.89 0.72 -0.76
N GLY A 126 -16.00 0.07 -1.52
CA GLY A 126 -14.55 0.21 -1.40
C GLY A 126 -13.97 1.44 -2.13
N GLN A 127 -14.73 2.03 -3.03
CA GLN A 127 -14.30 3.15 -3.88
C GLN A 127 -14.67 4.51 -3.27
N THR A 128 -14.31 4.69 -2.00
CA THR A 128 -14.42 5.97 -1.29
C THR A 128 -13.05 6.37 -0.74
N PRO A 129 -12.78 7.68 -0.53
CA PRO A 129 -11.50 8.14 0.03
C PRO A 129 -11.14 7.45 1.34
N LEU A 130 -12.11 7.33 2.24
CA LEU A 130 -11.89 6.71 3.56
C LEU A 130 -11.65 5.19 3.45
N ALA A 131 -12.49 4.48 2.69
CA ALA A 131 -12.33 3.03 2.51
C ALA A 131 -11.00 2.69 1.84
N ASN A 132 -10.59 3.46 0.83
CA ASN A 132 -9.31 3.31 0.16
C ASN A 132 -8.13 3.57 1.11
N ALA A 133 -8.20 4.63 1.92
CA ALA A 133 -7.17 4.93 2.91
C ALA A 133 -7.07 3.82 3.98
N LEU A 134 -8.19 3.31 4.48
CA LEU A 134 -8.21 2.21 5.44
C LEU A 134 -7.69 0.89 4.84
N ALA A 135 -8.01 0.61 3.57
CA ALA A 135 -7.45 -0.54 2.86
C ALA A 135 -5.92 -0.43 2.74
N GLY A 136 -5.40 0.75 2.44
CA GLY A 136 -3.95 1.02 2.44
C GLY A 136 -3.30 0.78 3.81
N VAL A 137 -3.93 1.25 4.89
CA VAL A 137 -3.48 0.99 6.28
C VAL A 137 -3.46 -0.51 6.57
N ALA A 138 -4.55 -1.21 6.28
CA ALA A 138 -4.67 -2.65 6.54
C ALA A 138 -3.61 -3.44 5.74
N GLY A 139 -3.44 -3.13 4.45
CA GLY A 139 -2.42 -3.74 3.60
C GLY A 139 -1.00 -3.54 4.15
N THR A 140 -0.64 -2.32 4.51
CA THR A 140 0.67 -1.99 5.09
C THR A 140 0.90 -2.71 6.42
N LEU A 141 -0.08 -2.75 7.32
CA LEU A 141 0.07 -3.44 8.61
C LEU A 141 0.23 -4.96 8.44
N VAL A 142 -0.57 -5.57 7.56
CA VAL A 142 -0.47 -7.01 7.27
C VAL A 142 0.87 -7.33 6.62
N THR A 143 1.27 -6.60 5.58
CA THR A 143 2.56 -6.78 4.91
C THR A 143 3.72 -6.57 5.88
N GLY A 144 3.67 -5.50 6.67
CA GLY A 144 4.71 -5.17 7.63
C GLY A 144 4.86 -6.22 8.74
N LEU A 145 3.76 -6.75 9.26
CA LEU A 145 3.78 -7.83 10.24
C LEU A 145 4.36 -9.12 9.65
N LEU A 146 3.84 -9.57 8.51
CA LEU A 146 4.29 -10.80 7.85
C LEU A 146 5.76 -10.72 7.43
N ALA A 147 6.16 -9.61 6.81
CA ALA A 147 7.55 -9.37 6.44
C ALA A 147 8.46 -9.35 7.68
N SER A 148 8.02 -8.73 8.78
CA SER A 148 8.81 -8.68 10.03
C SER A 148 8.98 -10.05 10.65
N LEU A 149 7.96 -10.92 10.63
CA LEU A 149 8.05 -12.29 11.10
C LEU A 149 9.10 -13.09 10.31
N VAL A 150 9.06 -12.97 8.98
CA VAL A 150 9.99 -13.68 8.09
C VAL A 150 11.41 -13.12 8.25
N ILE A 151 11.60 -11.80 8.16
CA ILE A 151 12.91 -11.16 8.23
C ILE A 151 13.58 -11.42 9.59
N ALA A 152 12.84 -11.32 10.70
CA ALA A 152 13.35 -11.58 12.02
C ALA A 152 13.79 -13.04 12.21
N ALA A 153 13.12 -14.00 11.56
CA ALA A 153 13.50 -15.41 11.58
C ALA A 153 14.89 -15.64 10.94
N PHE A 154 15.17 -14.96 9.82
CA PHE A 154 16.48 -15.05 9.15
C PHE A 154 17.61 -14.36 9.92
N HIS A 155 17.30 -13.37 10.75
CA HIS A 155 18.29 -12.64 11.55
C HIS A 155 18.46 -13.19 12.98
N ARG A 156 17.78 -14.30 13.31
CA ARG A 156 17.89 -14.95 14.61
C ARG A 156 19.33 -15.44 14.80
N LYS A 157 20.05 -14.87 15.76
CA LYS A 157 21.31 -15.45 16.22
C LYS A 157 21.01 -16.86 16.77
N ARG A 158 21.67 -17.87 16.20
CA ARG A 158 21.73 -19.22 16.78
C ARG A 158 22.53 -19.18 18.05
#